data_5f95b7a596c61fbb1951c416f34c670f
#
_entry.id   5f95b7a596c61fbb1951c416f34c670f
#
_cell.length_a   1.000
_cell.length_b   1.000
_cell.length_c   1.000
_cell.angle_alpha   90.00
_cell.angle_beta   90.00
_cell.angle_gamma   90.00
#
_symmetry.space_group_name_H-M   'P 1'
#
loop_
_entity.id
_entity.type
_entity.pdbx_description
1 polymer ?
#
loop_
_entity_poly.entity_id
_entity_poly.type
_entity_poly.pdbx_seq_one_letter_code
_entity_poly.pdbx_strand_id
1 'polypeptide(L)'
;MTTQQLLALLAVLALAALAALASIVAWSLVRRRRSVGAAKLANTLHLNARWWKDEGKKDGELLYVALGDSAAQGVGASKPGHSYVGIIARHLRDRTGRTVRVVNLSMSGARLQEALAIQLPALRRLRPPPDVLTVAIGANDIASFDRGRFERELRELYAALPAGAIVADLPSFYLGSAERNAREANAIVRRLAAERGFEIAALHTATRRQGAARYALNQVAADFFHPNDRGYRVWASAFIPLLDRVVAENRSTADAD
;
A
#
# COMPACT_ATOMS: atom_id res chain seq x y z
N MET A 1 25.50 15.84 52.05
CA MET A 1 24.61 14.73 51.60
C MET A 1 24.67 13.65 52.67
N THR A 2 23.54 13.23 53.19
CA THR A 2 23.48 12.14 54.16
C THR A 2 23.74 10.80 53.51
N THR A 3 24.15 9.78 54.28
CA THR A 3 24.32 8.42 53.74
C THR A 3 23.03 7.88 53.09
N GLN A 4 21.86 8.21 53.63
CA GLN A 4 20.55 7.86 53.04
C GLN A 4 20.31 8.53 51.70
N GLN A 5 20.69 9.80 51.55
CA GLN A 5 20.58 10.52 50.25
C GLN A 5 21.51 9.93 49.20
N LEU A 6 22.71 9.49 49.60
CA LEU A 6 23.64 8.84 48.68
C LEU A 6 23.10 7.47 48.23
N LEU A 7 22.61 6.65 49.16
CA LEU A 7 22.00 5.35 48.83
C LEU A 7 20.77 5.49 47.91
N ALA A 8 19.90 6.48 48.18
CA ALA A 8 18.73 6.76 47.32
C ALA A 8 19.17 7.18 45.90
N LEU A 9 20.19 8.02 45.79
CA LEU A 9 20.75 8.43 44.49
C LEU A 9 21.32 7.25 43.70
N LEU A 10 22.12 6.38 44.40
CA LEU A 10 22.66 5.19 43.76
C LEU A 10 21.57 4.21 43.29
N ALA A 11 20.50 4.04 44.07
CA ALA A 11 19.35 3.22 43.69
C ALA A 11 18.64 3.78 42.43
N VAL A 12 18.43 5.09 42.38
CA VAL A 12 17.81 5.74 41.19
C VAL A 12 18.72 5.57 39.95
N LEU A 13 20.01 5.77 40.10
CA LEU A 13 20.95 5.58 38.98
C LEU A 13 21.00 4.13 38.49
N ALA A 14 20.96 3.17 39.41
CA ALA A 14 20.90 1.74 39.08
C ALA A 14 19.61 1.38 38.34
N LEU A 15 18.45 1.88 38.79
CA LEU A 15 17.18 1.69 38.11
C LEU A 15 17.15 2.32 36.72
N ALA A 16 17.70 3.54 36.58
CA ALA A 16 17.83 4.19 35.29
C ALA A 16 18.74 3.41 34.33
N ALA A 17 19.87 2.90 34.81
CA ALA A 17 20.79 2.07 34.03
C ALA A 17 20.10 0.74 33.57
N LEU A 18 19.35 0.08 34.47
CA LEU A 18 18.61 -1.12 34.15
C LEU A 18 17.52 -0.85 33.11
N ALA A 19 16.79 0.25 33.24
CA ALA A 19 15.75 0.66 32.26
C ALA A 19 16.37 0.98 30.89
N ALA A 20 17.52 1.66 30.86
CA ALA A 20 18.27 1.92 29.64
C ALA A 20 18.75 0.63 28.96
N LEU A 21 19.33 -0.29 29.75
CA LEU A 21 19.77 -1.60 29.23
C LEU A 21 18.60 -2.41 28.68
N ALA A 22 17.49 -2.49 29.42
CA ALA A 22 16.27 -3.17 28.95
C ALA A 22 15.75 -2.56 27.65
N SER A 23 15.77 -1.23 27.52
CA SER A 23 15.36 -0.52 26.29
C SER A 23 16.27 -0.84 25.12
N ILE A 24 17.59 -0.88 25.33
CA ILE A 24 18.60 -1.25 24.31
C ILE A 24 18.38 -2.70 23.85
N VAL A 25 18.19 -3.62 24.79
CA VAL A 25 17.93 -5.03 24.48
C VAL A 25 16.63 -5.18 23.69
N ALA A 26 15.55 -4.57 24.16
CA ALA A 26 14.26 -4.61 23.47
C ALA A 26 14.37 -4.04 22.05
N TRP A 27 15.03 -2.89 21.89
CA TRP A 27 15.27 -2.27 20.58
C TRP A 27 16.11 -3.19 19.67
N SER A 28 17.16 -3.80 20.18
CA SER A 28 17.99 -4.73 19.43
C SER A 28 17.23 -5.97 18.97
N LEU A 29 16.37 -6.52 19.82
CA LEU A 29 15.50 -7.66 19.49
C LEU A 29 14.49 -7.29 18.41
N VAL A 30 13.84 -6.14 18.54
CA VAL A 30 12.90 -5.63 17.51
C VAL A 30 13.62 -5.41 16.18
N ARG A 31 14.77 -4.76 16.20
CA ARG A 31 15.61 -4.55 15.01
C ARG A 31 16.00 -5.86 14.33
N ARG A 32 16.44 -6.85 15.12
CA ARG A 32 16.81 -8.19 14.61
C ARG A 32 15.59 -8.89 14.00
N ARG A 33 14.45 -8.89 14.70
CA ARG A 33 13.21 -9.48 14.17
C ARG A 33 12.78 -8.82 12.85
N ARG A 34 12.87 -7.50 12.79
CA ARG A 34 12.57 -6.73 11.58
C ARG A 34 13.49 -7.10 10.41
N SER A 35 14.81 -7.18 10.63
CA SER A 35 15.76 -7.54 9.57
C SER A 35 15.56 -8.98 9.07
N VAL A 36 15.33 -9.93 9.97
CA VAL A 36 15.03 -11.33 9.61
C VAL A 36 13.69 -11.42 8.84
N GLY A 37 12.67 -10.70 9.31
CA GLY A 37 11.38 -10.63 8.63
C GLY A 37 11.49 -10.02 7.23
N ALA A 38 12.23 -8.92 7.09
CA ALA A 38 12.48 -8.28 5.80
C ALA A 38 13.24 -9.21 4.83
N ALA A 39 14.28 -9.89 5.30
CA ALA A 39 15.02 -10.88 4.50
C ALA A 39 14.11 -12.04 4.05
N LYS A 40 13.25 -12.56 4.95
CA LYS A 40 12.27 -13.59 4.61
C LYS A 40 11.30 -13.12 3.52
N LEU A 41 10.79 -11.91 3.63
CA LEU A 41 9.87 -11.35 2.63
C LEU A 41 10.58 -11.05 1.30
N ALA A 42 11.83 -10.58 1.34
CA ALA A 42 12.62 -10.36 0.13
C ALA A 42 12.75 -11.65 -0.71
N ASN A 43 12.88 -12.80 -0.07
CA ASN A 43 12.91 -14.10 -0.75
C ASN A 43 11.58 -14.49 -1.41
N THR A 44 10.48 -13.82 -1.11
CA THR A 44 9.17 -14.08 -1.74
C THR A 44 8.88 -13.17 -2.94
N LEU A 45 9.66 -12.12 -3.17
CA LEU A 45 9.38 -11.12 -4.22
C LEU A 45 9.25 -11.72 -5.61
N HIS A 46 10.20 -12.58 -5.99
CA HIS A 46 10.19 -13.25 -7.29
C HIS A 46 9.03 -14.26 -7.42
N LEU A 47 8.60 -14.89 -6.32
CA LEU A 47 7.46 -15.81 -6.29
C LEU A 47 6.15 -15.03 -6.50
N ASN A 48 6.00 -13.89 -5.83
CA ASN A 48 4.84 -13.02 -5.99
C ASN A 48 4.75 -12.50 -7.44
N ALA A 49 5.87 -12.03 -8.00
CA ALA A 49 5.92 -11.54 -9.37
C ALA A 49 5.56 -12.65 -10.39
N ARG A 50 6.09 -13.87 -10.20
CA ARG A 50 5.74 -15.03 -11.03
C ARG A 50 4.26 -15.36 -10.92
N TRP A 51 3.72 -15.40 -9.72
CA TRP A 51 2.30 -15.71 -9.48
C TRP A 51 1.39 -14.71 -10.22
N TRP A 52 1.68 -13.40 -10.14
CA TRP A 52 0.92 -12.38 -10.87
C TRP A 52 1.07 -12.49 -12.39
N LYS A 53 2.27 -12.85 -12.86
CA LYS A 53 2.49 -13.11 -14.29
C LYS A 53 1.64 -14.27 -14.80
N ASP A 54 1.46 -15.31 -14.00
CA ASP A 54 0.63 -16.47 -14.36
C ASP A 54 -0.87 -16.15 -14.24
N GLU A 55 -1.29 -15.34 -13.23
CA GLU A 55 -2.66 -14.82 -13.16
C GLU A 55 -3.02 -13.95 -14.39
N GLY A 56 -2.10 -13.14 -14.86
CA GLY A 56 -2.30 -12.28 -16.03
C GLY A 56 -2.45 -13.02 -17.38
N LYS A 57 -2.09 -14.31 -17.42
CA LYS A 57 -2.27 -15.17 -18.61
C LYS A 57 -3.63 -15.85 -18.66
N LYS A 58 -4.37 -15.86 -17.55
CA LYS A 58 -5.70 -16.47 -17.48
C LYS A 58 -6.69 -15.67 -18.31
N ASP A 59 -7.69 -16.32 -18.83
CA ASP A 59 -8.81 -15.65 -19.48
C ASP A 59 -9.75 -15.00 -18.45
N GLY A 60 -10.50 -14.00 -18.90
CA GLY A 60 -11.49 -13.31 -18.08
C GLY A 60 -12.31 -12.36 -18.92
N GLU A 61 -13.59 -12.26 -18.59
CA GLU A 61 -14.55 -11.37 -19.22
C GLU A 61 -14.34 -9.91 -18.80
N LEU A 62 -13.71 -9.69 -17.63
CA LEU A 62 -13.30 -8.38 -17.14
C LEU A 62 -11.78 -8.34 -17.00
N LEU A 63 -11.18 -7.28 -17.50
CA LEU A 63 -9.74 -6.99 -17.31
C LEU A 63 -9.55 -6.00 -16.17
N TYR A 64 -9.06 -6.50 -15.04
CA TYR A 64 -8.62 -5.67 -13.92
C TYR A 64 -7.10 -5.46 -13.98
N VAL A 65 -6.66 -4.20 -14.01
CA VAL A 65 -5.25 -3.82 -14.00
C VAL A 65 -4.91 -3.07 -12.71
N ALA A 66 -3.76 -3.40 -12.11
CA ALA A 66 -3.24 -2.72 -10.93
C ALA A 66 -1.84 -2.16 -11.19
N LEU A 67 -1.67 -0.86 -10.95
CA LEU A 67 -0.37 -0.20 -10.81
C LEU A 67 -0.07 0.03 -9.34
N GLY A 68 1.20 -0.10 -8.96
CA GLY A 68 1.59 0.09 -7.58
C GLY A 68 2.98 -0.41 -7.25
N ASP A 69 3.19 -0.69 -5.98
CA ASP A 69 4.46 -1.13 -5.43
C ASP A 69 4.39 -2.54 -4.81
N SER A 70 5.20 -2.79 -3.79
CA SER A 70 5.24 -4.07 -3.06
C SER A 70 3.91 -4.44 -2.39
N ALA A 71 3.09 -3.45 -2.01
CA ALA A 71 1.78 -3.73 -1.43
C ALA A 71 0.81 -4.31 -2.47
N ALA A 72 0.85 -3.83 -3.71
CA ALA A 72 0.09 -4.39 -4.81
C ALA A 72 0.58 -5.80 -5.20
N GLN A 73 1.90 -6.05 -5.09
CA GLN A 73 2.48 -7.40 -5.24
C GLN A 73 2.06 -8.37 -4.13
N GLY A 74 1.55 -7.87 -3.01
CA GLY A 74 1.15 -8.68 -1.87
C GLY A 74 2.30 -9.10 -0.97
N VAL A 75 3.37 -8.30 -0.91
CA VAL A 75 4.47 -8.52 0.05
C VAL A 75 3.92 -8.43 1.46
N GLY A 76 4.16 -9.45 2.28
CA GLY A 76 3.63 -9.55 3.64
C GLY A 76 2.31 -10.31 3.77
N ALA A 77 1.58 -10.53 2.69
CA ALA A 77 0.43 -11.42 2.66
C ALA A 77 0.87 -12.89 2.73
N SER A 78 -0.01 -13.78 3.23
CA SER A 78 0.24 -15.22 3.27
C SER A 78 0.35 -15.85 1.88
N LYS A 79 -0.29 -15.23 0.88
CA LYS A 79 -0.18 -15.53 -0.57
C LYS A 79 -0.54 -14.27 -1.38
N PRO A 80 -0.06 -14.11 -2.62
CA PRO A 80 -0.31 -12.89 -3.42
C PRO A 80 -1.80 -12.57 -3.61
N GLY A 81 -2.65 -13.58 -3.78
CA GLY A 81 -4.10 -13.42 -3.87
C GLY A 81 -4.80 -12.89 -2.59
N HIS A 82 -4.08 -12.78 -1.47
CA HIS A 82 -4.55 -12.14 -0.24
C HIS A 82 -4.11 -10.68 -0.11
N SER A 83 -3.38 -10.13 -1.10
CA SER A 83 -3.14 -8.69 -1.22
C SER A 83 -4.45 -7.94 -1.45
N TYR A 84 -4.43 -6.61 -1.31
CA TYR A 84 -5.61 -5.81 -1.65
C TYR A 84 -6.03 -5.99 -3.11
N VAL A 85 -5.09 -6.19 -4.05
CA VAL A 85 -5.37 -6.47 -5.46
C VAL A 85 -6.13 -7.79 -5.62
N GLY A 86 -5.69 -8.85 -4.95
CA GLY A 86 -6.38 -10.14 -4.99
C GLY A 86 -7.77 -10.11 -4.31
N ILE A 87 -7.93 -9.30 -3.26
CA ILE A 87 -9.23 -9.09 -2.59
C ILE A 87 -10.18 -8.34 -3.53
N ILE A 88 -9.71 -7.28 -4.20
CA ILE A 88 -10.47 -6.54 -5.21
C ILE A 88 -10.89 -7.47 -6.35
N ALA A 89 -9.99 -8.25 -6.89
CA ALA A 89 -10.31 -9.19 -7.97
C ALA A 89 -11.40 -10.19 -7.58
N ARG A 90 -11.38 -10.67 -6.34
CA ARG A 90 -12.43 -11.53 -5.80
C ARG A 90 -13.75 -10.78 -5.66
N HIS A 91 -13.72 -9.57 -5.10
CA HIS A 91 -14.90 -8.72 -4.97
C HIS A 91 -15.57 -8.44 -6.32
N LEU A 92 -14.78 -8.12 -7.35
CA LEU A 92 -15.30 -7.93 -8.71
C LEU A 92 -16.00 -9.19 -9.25
N ARG A 93 -15.41 -10.38 -9.07
CA ARG A 93 -16.06 -11.65 -9.44
C ARG A 93 -17.40 -11.85 -8.72
N ASP A 94 -17.38 -11.67 -7.39
CA ASP A 94 -18.56 -11.87 -6.54
C ASP A 94 -19.69 -10.88 -6.88
N ARG A 95 -19.33 -9.63 -7.21
CA ARG A 95 -20.32 -8.58 -7.55
C ARG A 95 -20.88 -8.67 -8.95
N THR A 96 -20.10 -9.14 -9.90
CA THR A 96 -20.50 -9.16 -11.33
C THR A 96 -20.97 -10.53 -11.80
N GLY A 97 -20.58 -11.61 -11.11
CA GLY A 97 -20.74 -12.99 -11.58
C GLY A 97 -19.83 -13.36 -12.76
N ARG A 98 -18.97 -12.42 -13.21
CA ARG A 98 -18.10 -12.59 -14.37
C ARG A 98 -16.70 -13.06 -13.95
N THR A 99 -16.02 -13.76 -14.85
CA THR A 99 -14.61 -14.08 -14.67
C THR A 99 -13.75 -12.83 -14.80
N VAL A 100 -12.70 -12.71 -13.96
CA VAL A 100 -11.82 -11.54 -13.91
C VAL A 100 -10.38 -11.95 -14.18
N ARG A 101 -9.83 -11.46 -15.28
CA ARG A 101 -8.41 -11.49 -15.58
C ARG A 101 -7.70 -10.37 -14.83
N VAL A 102 -6.65 -10.68 -14.08
CA VAL A 102 -5.88 -9.68 -13.32
C VAL A 102 -4.50 -9.49 -13.93
N VAL A 103 -4.22 -8.29 -14.41
CA VAL A 103 -2.88 -7.90 -14.86
C VAL A 103 -2.28 -6.95 -13.81
N ASN A 104 -1.40 -7.48 -12.99
CA ASN A 104 -0.72 -6.70 -11.95
C ASN A 104 0.63 -6.19 -12.47
N LEU A 105 0.70 -4.90 -12.83
CA LEU A 105 1.88 -4.23 -13.35
C LEU A 105 2.78 -3.64 -12.26
N SER A 106 2.41 -3.82 -10.99
CA SER A 106 3.16 -3.29 -9.85
C SER A 106 4.57 -3.89 -9.74
N MET A 107 5.45 -3.15 -9.09
CA MET A 107 6.83 -3.59 -8.82
C MET A 107 7.19 -3.32 -7.36
N SER A 108 7.77 -4.31 -6.68
CA SER A 108 8.28 -4.10 -5.32
C SER A 108 9.35 -3.01 -5.29
N GLY A 109 9.19 -2.05 -4.37
CA GLY A 109 10.09 -0.90 -4.24
C GLY A 109 9.83 0.25 -5.21
N ALA A 110 8.87 0.11 -6.14
CA ALA A 110 8.57 1.15 -7.12
C ALA A 110 8.15 2.46 -6.45
N ARG A 111 8.66 3.54 -7.00
CA ARG A 111 8.30 4.94 -6.78
C ARG A 111 7.53 5.47 -7.99
N LEU A 112 7.17 6.74 -7.97
CA LEU A 112 6.55 7.40 -9.11
C LEU A 112 7.41 7.29 -10.38
N GLN A 113 8.72 7.40 -10.25
CA GLN A 113 9.65 7.26 -11.38
C GLN A 113 9.53 5.89 -12.07
N GLU A 114 9.50 4.79 -11.34
CA GLU A 114 9.33 3.45 -11.90
C GLU A 114 7.91 3.24 -12.46
N ALA A 115 6.91 3.86 -11.85
CA ALA A 115 5.55 3.84 -12.40
C ALA A 115 5.50 4.51 -13.79
N LEU A 116 6.15 5.65 -13.95
CA LEU A 116 6.27 6.37 -15.24
C LEU A 116 7.08 5.60 -16.27
N ALA A 117 8.26 5.09 -15.88
CA ALA A 117 9.21 4.49 -16.79
C ALA A 117 8.84 3.07 -17.23
N ILE A 118 8.15 2.31 -16.39
CA ILE A 118 7.92 0.87 -16.60
C ILE A 118 6.44 0.51 -16.63
N GLN A 119 5.67 0.90 -15.59
CA GLN A 119 4.29 0.45 -15.45
C GLN A 119 3.37 1.13 -16.46
N LEU A 120 3.50 2.43 -16.64
CA LEU A 120 2.69 3.20 -17.59
C LEU A 120 2.91 2.76 -19.05
N PRO A 121 4.14 2.55 -19.56
CA PRO A 121 4.34 1.97 -20.88
C PRO A 121 3.75 0.56 -21.02
N ALA A 122 3.80 -0.26 -19.96
CA ALA A 122 3.19 -1.58 -19.98
C ALA A 122 1.65 -1.49 -20.03
N LEU A 123 1.02 -0.59 -19.26
CA LEU A 123 -0.41 -0.31 -19.31
C LEU A 123 -0.85 0.11 -20.73
N ARG A 124 -0.11 1.01 -21.36
CA ARG A 124 -0.41 1.51 -22.73
C ARG A 124 -0.37 0.43 -23.80
N ARG A 125 0.38 -0.66 -23.58
CA ARG A 125 0.46 -1.80 -24.52
C ARG A 125 -0.67 -2.82 -24.35
N LEU A 126 -1.44 -2.78 -23.27
CA LEU A 126 -2.54 -3.72 -23.06
C LEU A 126 -3.66 -3.53 -24.08
N ARG A 127 -4.14 -4.64 -24.59
CA ARG A 127 -5.31 -4.71 -25.46
C ARG A 127 -6.16 -5.92 -25.04
N PRO A 128 -7.45 -5.76 -24.83
CA PRO A 128 -8.18 -4.49 -24.76
C PRO A 128 -7.72 -3.59 -23.63
N PRO A 129 -8.18 -2.33 -23.54
CA PRO A 129 -7.95 -1.48 -22.37
C PRO A 129 -8.62 -2.10 -21.11
N PRO A 130 -8.14 -1.75 -19.88
CA PRO A 130 -8.74 -2.28 -18.67
C PRO A 130 -10.17 -1.81 -18.45
N ASP A 131 -11.05 -2.73 -18.00
CA ASP A 131 -12.37 -2.40 -17.50
C ASP A 131 -12.30 -1.74 -16.12
N VAL A 132 -11.30 -2.13 -15.32
CA VAL A 132 -11.02 -1.56 -14.01
C VAL A 132 -9.52 -1.31 -13.88
N LEU A 133 -9.13 -0.10 -13.48
CA LEU A 133 -7.76 0.28 -13.20
C LEU A 133 -7.63 0.86 -11.79
N THR A 134 -6.76 0.27 -10.97
CA THR A 134 -6.40 0.83 -9.66
C THR A 134 -4.93 1.26 -9.63
N VAL A 135 -4.65 2.39 -9.01
CA VAL A 135 -3.30 2.96 -8.88
C VAL A 135 -3.02 3.30 -7.43
N ALA A 136 -2.07 2.60 -6.80
CA ALA A 136 -1.62 2.87 -5.44
C ALA A 136 -0.09 2.91 -5.42
N ILE A 137 0.48 4.09 -5.59
CA ILE A 137 1.92 4.34 -5.75
C ILE A 137 2.33 5.61 -4.99
N GLY A 138 3.62 5.73 -4.66
CA GLY A 138 4.19 6.90 -4.01
C GLY A 138 4.55 6.69 -2.54
N ALA A 139 4.18 5.55 -1.93
CA ALA A 139 4.56 5.25 -0.55
C ALA A 139 6.08 5.13 -0.35
N ASN A 140 6.81 4.63 -1.34
CA ASN A 140 8.26 4.52 -1.31
C ASN A 140 8.98 5.86 -1.52
N ASP A 141 8.30 6.87 -2.06
CA ASP A 141 8.84 8.22 -2.22
C ASP A 141 8.96 8.96 -0.89
N ILE A 142 8.18 8.53 0.12
CA ILE A 142 8.10 9.21 1.42
C ILE A 142 9.42 9.17 2.19
N ALA A 143 10.23 8.14 2.02
CA ALA A 143 11.52 8.01 2.70
C ALA A 143 12.53 9.11 2.29
N SER A 144 12.43 9.61 1.05
CA SER A 144 13.23 10.70 0.50
C SER A 144 12.32 11.74 -0.17
N PHE A 145 11.28 12.16 0.55
CA PHE A 145 10.23 13.01 0.03
C PHE A 145 10.77 14.38 -0.39
N ASP A 146 10.58 14.69 -1.65
CA ASP A 146 10.74 16.02 -2.23
C ASP A 146 9.40 16.42 -2.86
N ARG A 147 8.79 17.46 -2.32
CA ARG A 147 7.46 17.93 -2.72
C ARG A 147 7.37 18.24 -4.21
N GLY A 148 8.35 19.00 -4.72
CA GLY A 148 8.32 19.45 -6.11
C GLY A 148 8.47 18.32 -7.10
N ARG A 149 9.38 17.37 -6.82
CA ARG A 149 9.56 16.16 -7.62
C ARG A 149 8.31 15.30 -7.58
N PHE A 150 7.79 15.00 -6.38
CA PHE A 150 6.59 14.19 -6.19
C PHE A 150 5.40 14.75 -6.97
N GLU A 151 5.18 16.06 -6.90
CA GLU A 151 4.07 16.70 -7.62
C GLU A 151 4.25 16.63 -9.14
N ARG A 152 5.45 16.88 -9.67
CA ARG A 152 5.71 16.79 -11.12
C ARG A 152 5.49 15.37 -11.64
N GLU A 153 6.09 14.37 -10.99
CA GLU A 153 6.00 12.97 -11.41
C GLU A 153 4.55 12.44 -11.31
N LEU A 154 3.83 12.80 -10.23
CA LEU A 154 2.44 12.40 -10.06
C LEU A 154 1.53 13.07 -11.09
N ARG A 155 1.75 14.35 -11.40
CA ARG A 155 1.01 15.07 -12.44
C ARG A 155 1.22 14.42 -13.81
N GLU A 156 2.45 14.05 -14.14
CA GLU A 156 2.78 13.35 -15.39
C GLU A 156 2.07 11.98 -15.44
N LEU A 157 2.13 11.22 -14.36
CA LEU A 157 1.45 9.92 -14.27
C LEU A 157 -0.07 10.08 -14.47
N TYR A 158 -0.70 11.00 -13.73
CA TYR A 158 -2.15 11.19 -13.79
C TYR A 158 -2.64 11.76 -15.13
N ALA A 159 -1.82 12.58 -15.78
CA ALA A 159 -2.12 13.06 -17.14
C ALA A 159 -2.19 11.93 -18.17
N ALA A 160 -1.51 10.82 -17.90
CA ALA A 160 -1.38 9.70 -18.82
C ALA A 160 -2.30 8.50 -18.51
N LEU A 161 -2.99 8.52 -17.37
CA LEU A 161 -3.97 7.49 -17.02
C LEU A 161 -5.28 7.68 -17.80
N PRO A 162 -5.99 6.58 -18.12
CA PRO A 162 -7.33 6.66 -18.70
C PRO A 162 -8.35 7.25 -17.71
N ALA A 163 -9.41 7.84 -18.24
CA ALA A 163 -10.58 8.21 -17.45
C ALA A 163 -11.14 6.99 -16.70
N GLY A 164 -11.72 7.21 -15.51
CA GLY A 164 -12.25 6.14 -14.68
C GLY A 164 -11.19 5.37 -13.86
N ALA A 165 -9.92 5.76 -13.93
CA ALA A 165 -8.90 5.20 -13.02
C ALA A 165 -9.25 5.52 -11.56
N ILE A 166 -9.18 4.51 -10.68
CA ILE A 166 -9.30 4.66 -9.24
C ILE A 166 -7.91 4.82 -8.65
N VAL A 167 -7.60 5.99 -8.14
CA VAL A 167 -6.30 6.27 -7.52
C VAL A 167 -6.40 6.22 -6.00
N ALA A 168 -5.37 5.74 -5.33
CA ALA A 168 -5.33 5.76 -3.86
C ALA A 168 -4.49 6.93 -3.36
N ASP A 169 -4.89 7.54 -2.24
CA ASP A 169 -3.96 8.31 -1.44
C ASP A 169 -3.01 7.36 -0.66
N LEU A 170 -1.88 7.89 -0.14
CA LEU A 170 -0.89 7.06 0.54
C LEU A 170 -1.43 6.58 1.90
N PRO A 171 -1.04 5.37 2.35
CA PRO A 171 -1.43 4.89 3.66
C PRO A 171 -0.88 5.78 4.79
N SER A 172 -1.46 5.68 5.99
CA SER A 172 -0.88 6.31 7.18
C SER A 172 0.41 5.60 7.59
N PHE A 173 1.45 6.38 7.86
CA PHE A 173 2.68 5.94 8.52
C PHE A 173 2.60 6.13 10.04
N TYR A 174 1.45 6.58 10.53
CA TYR A 174 1.08 6.81 11.91
C TYR A 174 1.86 7.91 12.63
N LEU A 175 3.19 7.90 12.59
CA LEU A 175 4.05 8.75 13.42
C LEU A 175 5.25 9.31 12.64
N GLY A 176 5.86 10.34 13.20
CA GLY A 176 7.15 10.88 12.76
C GLY A 176 7.11 11.69 11.45
N SER A 177 8.29 11.82 10.83
CA SER A 177 8.47 12.55 9.58
C SER A 177 7.76 11.88 8.42
N ALA A 178 7.74 10.55 8.37
CA ALA A 178 7.05 9.80 7.33
C ALA A 178 5.53 10.11 7.29
N GLU A 179 4.88 10.22 8.44
CA GLU A 179 3.46 10.60 8.51
C GLU A 179 3.25 12.06 8.07
N ARG A 180 4.15 12.98 8.44
CA ARG A 180 4.07 14.38 7.97
C ARG A 180 4.21 14.47 6.45
N ASN A 181 5.22 13.81 5.91
CA ASN A 181 5.47 13.75 4.47
C ASN A 181 4.30 13.10 3.71
N ALA A 182 3.74 12.00 4.24
CA ALA A 182 2.59 11.34 3.65
C ALA A 182 1.33 12.22 3.62
N ARG A 183 1.10 13.04 4.65
CA ARG A 183 -0.02 14.00 4.64
C ARG A 183 0.17 15.09 3.60
N GLU A 184 1.38 15.60 3.45
CA GLU A 184 1.70 16.57 2.42
C GLU A 184 1.55 15.98 1.01
N ALA A 185 2.09 14.79 0.78
CA ALA A 185 1.91 14.04 -0.46
C ALA A 185 0.42 13.78 -0.75
N ASN A 186 -0.36 13.41 0.25
CA ASN A 186 -1.80 13.17 0.11
C ASN A 186 -2.61 14.41 -0.26
N ALA A 187 -2.18 15.61 0.18
CA ALA A 187 -2.78 16.85 -0.28
C ALA A 187 -2.55 17.05 -1.79
N ILE A 188 -1.36 16.70 -2.29
CA ILE A 188 -1.03 16.74 -3.72
C ILE A 188 -1.85 15.70 -4.49
N VAL A 189 -1.90 14.45 -4.00
CA VAL A 189 -2.70 13.36 -4.60
C VAL A 189 -4.15 13.78 -4.78
N ARG A 190 -4.79 14.29 -3.74
CA ARG A 190 -6.21 14.68 -3.77
C ARG A 190 -6.47 15.82 -4.73
N ARG A 191 -5.60 16.82 -4.75
CA ARG A 191 -5.73 17.95 -5.66
C ARG A 191 -5.58 17.51 -7.11
N LEU A 192 -4.54 16.76 -7.45
CA LEU A 192 -4.30 16.30 -8.83
C LEU A 192 -5.36 15.29 -9.29
N ALA A 193 -5.86 14.44 -8.41
CA ALA A 193 -6.96 13.53 -8.72
C ALA A 193 -8.25 14.31 -9.04
N ALA A 194 -8.57 15.34 -8.24
CA ALA A 194 -9.72 16.21 -8.50
C ALA A 194 -9.59 16.98 -9.84
N GLU A 195 -8.38 17.48 -10.17
CA GLU A 195 -8.11 18.13 -11.47
C GLU A 195 -8.37 17.18 -12.66
N ARG A 196 -8.27 15.85 -12.44
CA ARG A 196 -8.47 14.82 -13.47
C ARG A 196 -9.81 14.09 -13.39
N GLY A 197 -10.64 14.41 -12.39
CA GLY A 197 -11.92 13.72 -12.16
C GLY A 197 -11.75 12.26 -11.71
N PHE A 198 -10.63 11.90 -11.10
CA PHE A 198 -10.39 10.54 -10.60
C PHE A 198 -11.07 10.30 -9.26
N GLU A 199 -11.64 9.11 -9.10
CA GLU A 199 -12.10 8.61 -7.80
C GLU A 199 -10.92 8.27 -6.90
N ILE A 200 -11.01 8.69 -5.63
CA ILE A 200 -9.91 8.48 -4.65
C ILE A 200 -10.29 7.43 -3.64
N ALA A 201 -9.57 6.31 -3.63
CA ALA A 201 -9.58 5.36 -2.53
C ALA A 201 -8.88 5.99 -1.31
N ALA A 202 -9.65 6.31 -0.28
CA ALA A 202 -9.18 7.02 0.92
C ALA A 202 -8.36 6.10 1.85
N LEU A 203 -7.23 5.62 1.34
CA LEU A 203 -6.39 4.63 2.00
C LEU A 203 -5.75 5.18 3.28
N HIS A 204 -5.34 6.46 3.27
CA HIS A 204 -4.84 7.12 4.47
C HIS A 204 -5.86 7.07 5.62
N THR A 205 -7.10 7.42 5.31
CA THR A 205 -8.19 7.40 6.30
C THR A 205 -8.48 5.99 6.78
N ALA A 206 -8.56 5.02 5.88
CA ALA A 206 -8.83 3.62 6.21
C ALA A 206 -7.76 3.04 7.15
N THR A 207 -6.48 3.25 6.83
CA THR A 207 -5.36 2.78 7.64
C THR A 207 -5.25 3.54 8.97
N ARG A 208 -5.34 4.88 8.96
CA ARG A 208 -5.23 5.71 10.15
C ARG A 208 -6.29 5.39 11.20
N ARG A 209 -7.53 5.08 10.80
CA ARG A 209 -8.63 4.69 11.70
C ARG A 209 -8.32 3.43 12.50
N GLN A 210 -7.40 2.58 12.04
CA GLN A 210 -7.00 1.38 12.77
C GLN A 210 -6.16 1.71 14.01
N GLY A 211 -5.45 2.84 14.03
CA GLY A 211 -4.53 3.24 15.09
C GLY A 211 -3.20 2.48 15.04
N ALA A 212 -2.12 3.14 15.47
CA ALA A 212 -0.76 2.59 15.41
C ALA A 212 -0.58 1.28 16.18
N ALA A 213 -1.17 1.18 17.38
CA ALA A 213 -1.04 -0.01 18.22
C ALA A 213 -1.72 -1.23 17.57
N ARG A 214 -2.93 -1.09 17.06
CA ARG A 214 -3.66 -2.18 16.40
C ARG A 214 -2.95 -2.62 15.12
N TYR A 215 -2.43 -1.65 14.33
CA TYR A 215 -1.64 -1.95 13.15
C TYR A 215 -0.41 -2.78 13.51
N ALA A 216 0.41 -2.31 14.44
CA ALA A 216 1.65 -2.97 14.85
C ALA A 216 1.43 -4.37 15.45
N LEU A 217 0.32 -4.59 16.15
CA LEU A 217 0.04 -5.88 16.80
C LEU A 217 -0.64 -6.90 15.86
N ASN A 218 -1.48 -6.44 14.91
CA ASN A 218 -2.39 -7.35 14.22
C ASN A 218 -2.39 -7.25 12.69
N GLN A 219 -1.86 -6.19 12.11
CA GLN A 219 -2.06 -5.89 10.69
C GLN A 219 -0.76 -5.76 9.89
N VAL A 220 0.39 -5.86 10.56
CA VAL A 220 1.71 -5.77 9.94
C VAL A 220 2.33 -7.16 9.78
N ALA A 221 3.12 -7.34 8.73
CA ALA A 221 3.89 -8.55 8.47
C ALA A 221 5.18 -8.61 9.34
N ALA A 222 5.98 -9.65 9.15
CA ALA A 222 7.17 -9.91 9.95
C ALA A 222 8.26 -8.83 9.85
N ASP A 223 8.24 -8.01 8.82
CA ASP A 223 9.17 -6.88 8.63
C ASP A 223 8.74 -5.59 9.33
N PHE A 224 7.59 -5.58 9.99
CA PHE A 224 6.99 -4.41 10.64
C PHE A 224 6.76 -3.21 9.70
N PHE A 225 6.61 -3.48 8.42
CA PHE A 225 6.40 -2.46 7.41
C PHE A 225 5.22 -2.79 6.48
N HIS A 226 5.26 -3.95 5.83
CA HIS A 226 4.19 -4.35 4.92
C HIS A 226 2.94 -4.83 5.68
N PRO A 227 1.74 -4.63 5.11
CA PRO A 227 0.53 -5.21 5.66
C PRO A 227 0.57 -6.75 5.61
N ASN A 228 -0.01 -7.42 6.58
CA ASN A 228 -0.39 -8.83 6.49
C ASN A 228 -1.80 -8.98 5.88
N ASP A 229 -2.35 -10.19 5.82
CA ASP A 229 -3.70 -10.44 5.28
C ASP A 229 -4.80 -9.57 5.93
N ARG A 230 -4.68 -9.25 7.22
CA ARG A 230 -5.64 -8.37 7.92
C ARG A 230 -5.46 -6.92 7.49
N GLY A 231 -4.21 -6.47 7.37
CA GLY A 231 -3.87 -5.14 6.89
C GLY A 231 -4.34 -4.94 5.44
N TYR A 232 -4.19 -5.95 4.58
CA TYR A 232 -4.65 -5.88 3.21
C TYR A 232 -6.18 -5.85 3.07
N ARG A 233 -6.93 -6.44 3.99
CA ARG A 233 -8.40 -6.23 4.04
C ARG A 233 -8.76 -4.78 4.33
N VAL A 234 -8.00 -4.11 5.21
CA VAL A 234 -8.18 -2.67 5.46
C VAL A 234 -7.85 -1.85 4.20
N TRP A 235 -6.79 -2.20 3.48
CA TRP A 235 -6.45 -1.54 2.21
C TRP A 235 -7.57 -1.71 1.18
N ALA A 236 -8.03 -2.93 0.95
CA ALA A 236 -9.10 -3.22 0.01
C ALA A 236 -10.40 -2.48 0.34
N SER A 237 -10.73 -2.29 1.63
CA SER A 237 -11.94 -1.59 2.06
C SER A 237 -11.99 -0.12 1.62
N ALA A 238 -10.85 0.49 1.28
CA ALA A 238 -10.81 1.84 0.71
C ALA A 238 -11.27 1.88 -0.77
N PHE A 239 -11.08 0.79 -1.51
CA PHE A 239 -11.42 0.69 -2.93
C PHE A 239 -12.83 0.14 -3.16
N ILE A 240 -13.29 -0.78 -2.35
CA ILE A 240 -14.54 -1.53 -2.54
C ILE A 240 -15.76 -0.62 -2.81
N PRO A 241 -16.02 0.46 -2.05
CA PRO A 241 -17.18 1.33 -2.32
C PRO A 241 -17.14 2.02 -3.68
N LEU A 242 -15.93 2.30 -4.19
CA LEU A 242 -15.72 2.93 -5.51
C LEU A 242 -16.01 1.91 -6.62
N LEU A 243 -15.50 0.68 -6.43
CA LEU A 243 -15.73 -0.41 -7.37
C LEU A 243 -17.22 -0.79 -7.49
N ASP A 244 -17.96 -0.76 -6.38
CA ASP A 244 -19.41 -1.00 -6.39
C ASP A 244 -20.15 0.02 -7.25
N ARG A 245 -19.71 1.30 -7.25
CA ARG A 245 -20.28 2.34 -8.14
C ARG A 245 -19.96 2.07 -9.61
N VAL A 246 -18.69 1.80 -9.93
CA VAL A 246 -18.27 1.49 -11.31
C VAL A 246 -19.03 0.29 -11.88
N VAL A 247 -19.21 -0.75 -11.07
CA VAL A 247 -19.98 -1.94 -11.49
C VAL A 247 -21.46 -1.62 -11.70
N ALA A 248 -22.06 -0.75 -10.86
CA ALA A 248 -23.45 -0.33 -11.01
C ALA A 248 -23.68 0.51 -12.28
N GLU A 249 -22.78 1.46 -12.56
CA GLU A 249 -22.82 2.31 -13.75
C GLU A 249 -22.71 1.49 -15.04
N ASN A 250 -21.78 0.54 -15.10
CA ASN A 250 -21.59 -0.34 -16.25
C ASN A 250 -22.80 -1.28 -16.51
N ARG A 251 -23.58 -1.63 -15.47
CA ARG A 251 -24.83 -2.38 -15.65
C ARG A 251 -25.93 -1.51 -16.24
N SER A 252 -26.08 -0.30 -15.74
CA SER A 252 -27.13 0.61 -16.24
C SER A 252 -26.94 1.02 -17.70
N THR A 253 -25.68 1.10 -18.17
CA THR A 253 -25.39 1.37 -19.59
C THR A 253 -25.64 0.15 -20.48
N ALA A 254 -25.33 -1.06 -19.98
CA ALA A 254 -25.59 -2.31 -20.74
C ALA A 254 -27.07 -2.68 -20.85
N ASP A 255 -27.91 -2.23 -19.90
CA ASP A 255 -29.36 -2.45 -19.92
C ASP A 255 -30.12 -1.37 -20.76
N ALA A 256 -29.41 -0.32 -21.19
CA ALA A 256 -29.98 0.79 -21.97
C ALA A 256 -29.70 0.69 -23.49
N ASP A 257 -28.82 -0.22 -23.91
CA ASP A 257 -28.49 -0.55 -25.31
C ASP A 257 -29.20 -1.84 -25.75
#